data_a0090fa4778286884d62a6782ccb2e8d
#
_entry.id   a0090fa4778286884d62a6782ccb2e8d
#
_cell.length_a   1.000
_cell.length_b   1.000
_cell.length_c   1.000
_cell.angle_alpha   90.00
_cell.angle_beta   90.00
_cell.angle_gamma   90.00
#
_symmetry.space_group_name_H-M   'P 1'
#
loop_
_entity.id
_entity.type
_entity.pdbx_description
1 polymer ?
#
loop_
_entity_poly.entity_id
_entity_poly.type
_entity_poly.pdbx_seq_one_letter_code
_entity_poly.pdbx_strand_id
1 'polypeptide(L)'
;MRNIFMSLVVIFGSLFSGCASGLIGTLPEVTNYSNASEIIIIRPFNFEAHGISAYVVFDNSDIFAIRIVQYAKFPAPPGNHTIGVRYPGLPTNNIAMLLAPKERYYYCIGANLANFSLFQITEKEALLFIKDLYYMSLDNNVK
;
A
#
# COMPACT_ATOMS: atom_id res chain seq x y z
N MET A 1 37.65 19.98 15.49
CA MET A 1 37.33 18.54 15.40
C MET A 1 35.90 18.19 15.92
N ARG A 2 35.40 18.87 16.91
CA ARG A 2 34.06 18.53 17.51
C ARG A 2 32.86 18.77 16.58
N ASN A 3 32.96 19.70 15.63
CA ASN A 3 31.85 20.05 14.71
C ASN A 3 31.77 19.16 13.47
N ILE A 4 32.81 18.43 13.12
CA ILE A 4 32.83 17.52 11.95
C ILE A 4 32.12 16.20 12.29
N PHE A 5 32.21 15.76 13.54
CA PHE A 5 31.52 14.53 13.99
C PHE A 5 30.01 14.68 14.04
N MET A 6 29.50 15.87 14.37
CA MET A 6 28.06 16.12 14.41
C MET A 6 27.43 16.19 13.02
N SER A 7 28.15 16.69 12.03
CA SER A 7 27.67 16.74 10.63
C SER A 7 27.62 15.35 9.98
N LEU A 8 28.51 14.45 10.35
CA LEU A 8 28.55 13.09 9.79
C LEU A 8 27.38 12.23 10.30
N VAL A 9 26.94 12.42 11.53
CA VAL A 9 25.81 11.69 12.14
C VAL A 9 24.48 12.09 11.51
N VAL A 10 24.31 13.36 11.13
CA VAL A 10 23.09 13.86 10.50
C VAL A 10 22.93 13.33 9.07
N ILE A 11 24.04 13.14 8.34
CA ILE A 11 24.00 12.61 6.96
C ILE A 11 23.67 11.11 6.93
N PHE A 12 24.09 10.35 7.95
CA PHE A 12 23.79 8.91 8.05
C PHE A 12 22.35 8.60 8.46
N GLY A 13 21.67 9.52 9.15
CA GLY A 13 20.28 9.34 9.60
C GLY A 13 19.23 9.42 8.49
N SER A 14 19.56 9.98 7.32
CA SER A 14 18.60 10.18 6.23
C SER A 14 18.55 9.05 5.20
N LEU A 15 19.38 8.01 5.31
CA LEU A 15 19.46 6.91 4.36
C LEU A 15 18.53 5.72 4.68
N PHE A 16 17.78 5.75 5.79
CA PHE A 16 16.91 4.64 6.21
C PHE A 16 15.43 4.80 5.89
N SER A 17 15.02 5.83 5.16
CA SER A 17 13.59 6.09 4.89
C SER A 17 12.96 5.23 3.80
N GLY A 18 13.66 4.28 3.18
CA GLY A 18 13.17 3.50 2.03
C GLY A 18 12.43 2.19 2.36
N CYS A 19 12.41 1.73 3.61
CA CYS A 19 11.89 0.42 4.00
C CYS A 19 10.66 0.47 4.93
N ALA A 20 10.03 1.61 5.10
CA ALA A 20 8.85 1.74 5.95
C ALA A 20 7.61 1.12 5.31
N SER A 21 6.79 0.44 6.11
CA SER A 21 5.43 0.06 5.76
C SER A 21 4.45 0.75 6.72
N GLY A 22 3.24 1.04 6.26
CA GLY A 22 2.21 1.72 7.03
C GLY A 22 1.65 2.94 6.32
N LEU A 23 0.83 3.70 7.01
CA LEU A 23 0.24 4.92 6.47
C LEU A 23 1.32 5.95 6.11
N ILE A 24 1.21 6.51 4.91
CA ILE A 24 2.03 7.63 4.41
C ILE A 24 1.18 8.85 4.06
N GLY A 25 -0.12 8.66 3.93
CA GLY A 25 -1.13 9.69 3.70
C GLY A 25 -2.36 9.44 4.57
N THR A 26 -3.52 9.81 4.06
CA THR A 26 -4.81 9.60 4.72
C THR A 26 -5.63 8.56 3.99
N LEU A 27 -6.32 7.70 4.74
CA LEU A 27 -7.30 6.78 4.17
C LEU A 27 -8.47 7.56 3.56
N PRO A 28 -9.19 6.97 2.58
CA PRO A 28 -10.39 7.59 2.02
C PRO A 28 -11.40 7.96 3.11
N GLU A 29 -12.01 9.12 2.98
CA GLU A 29 -13.05 9.55 3.91
C GLU A 29 -14.32 8.73 3.68
N VAL A 30 -14.82 8.09 4.74
CA VAL A 30 -16.06 7.32 4.74
C VAL A 30 -17.05 7.95 5.70
N THR A 31 -18.10 8.56 5.16
CA THR A 31 -19.16 9.18 5.97
C THR A 31 -20.18 8.17 6.49
N ASN A 32 -20.36 7.05 5.80
CA ASN A 32 -21.27 5.97 6.19
C ASN A 32 -20.58 4.61 6.12
N TYR A 33 -20.03 4.17 7.22
CA TYR A 33 -19.33 2.87 7.32
C TYR A 33 -20.22 1.66 7.08
N SER A 34 -21.53 1.76 7.37
CA SER A 34 -22.46 0.66 7.12
C SER A 34 -22.70 0.40 5.64
N ASN A 35 -22.35 1.35 4.78
CA ASN A 35 -22.48 1.27 3.33
C ASN A 35 -21.12 1.22 2.60
N ALA A 36 -20.02 1.31 3.33
CA ALA A 36 -18.69 1.29 2.77
C ALA A 36 -18.36 -0.05 2.11
N SER A 37 -17.57 0.03 1.05
CA SER A 37 -16.88 -1.11 0.47
C SER A 37 -15.58 -1.37 1.24
N GLU A 38 -15.07 -2.59 1.22
CA GLU A 38 -13.77 -2.93 1.78
C GLU A 38 -12.81 -3.30 0.66
N ILE A 39 -11.66 -2.63 0.63
CA ILE A 39 -10.59 -2.92 -0.32
C ILE A 39 -9.48 -3.66 0.40
N ILE A 40 -9.07 -4.79 -0.14
CA ILE A 40 -7.98 -5.63 0.38
C ILE A 40 -6.84 -5.62 -0.62
N ILE A 41 -5.68 -5.14 -0.19
CA ILE A 41 -4.45 -5.10 -0.98
C ILE A 41 -3.52 -6.19 -0.49
N ILE A 42 -3.07 -7.03 -1.41
CA ILE A 42 -2.24 -8.19 -1.14
C ILE A 42 -0.91 -8.01 -1.87
N ARG A 43 0.19 -8.16 -1.14
CA ARG A 43 1.52 -8.17 -1.71
C ARG A 43 2.25 -9.45 -1.32
N PRO A 44 2.16 -10.49 -2.16
CA PRO A 44 2.89 -11.74 -1.95
C PRO A 44 4.40 -11.53 -2.10
N PHE A 45 5.16 -12.56 -1.78
CA PHE A 45 6.59 -12.54 -2.03
C PHE A 45 6.89 -12.38 -3.53
N ASN A 46 7.80 -11.46 -3.84
CA ASN A 46 8.36 -11.30 -5.17
C ASN A 46 9.86 -11.02 -5.05
N PHE A 47 10.67 -11.83 -5.70
CA PHE A 47 12.13 -11.76 -5.59
C PHE A 47 12.70 -10.47 -6.21
N GLU A 48 12.12 -9.98 -7.29
CA GLU A 48 12.65 -8.84 -8.06
C GLU A 48 12.53 -7.51 -7.33
N ALA A 49 11.54 -7.35 -6.46
CA ALA A 49 11.26 -6.08 -5.77
C ALA A 49 11.14 -6.24 -4.25
N HIS A 50 11.81 -7.22 -3.66
CA HIS A 50 11.63 -7.56 -2.24
C HIS A 50 12.08 -6.48 -1.27
N GLY A 51 13.10 -5.70 -1.62
CA GLY A 51 13.64 -4.62 -0.78
C GLY A 51 12.92 -3.27 -0.89
N ILE A 52 11.91 -3.15 -1.75
CA ILE A 52 11.25 -1.87 -2.06
C ILE A 52 9.79 -1.93 -1.61
N SER A 53 9.34 -0.92 -0.87
CA SER A 53 7.92 -0.75 -0.54
C SER A 53 7.13 -0.28 -1.76
N ALA A 54 5.95 -0.87 -1.98
CA ALA A 54 5.00 -0.37 -2.97
C ALA A 54 4.10 0.69 -2.33
N TYR A 55 3.96 1.83 -2.98
CA TYR A 55 3.05 2.89 -2.55
C TYR A 55 1.69 2.64 -3.19
N VAL A 56 0.68 2.47 -2.35
CA VAL A 56 -0.72 2.33 -2.79
C VAL A 56 -1.34 3.71 -2.89
N VAL A 57 -1.96 3.96 -4.02
CA VAL A 57 -2.56 5.25 -4.40
C VAL A 57 -4.05 5.05 -4.58
N PHE A 58 -4.86 5.90 -3.98
CA PHE A 58 -6.31 5.91 -4.15
C PHE A 58 -6.76 7.33 -4.50
N ASP A 59 -7.53 7.49 -5.58
CA ASP A 59 -7.96 8.78 -6.13
C ASP A 59 -6.81 9.80 -6.23
N ASN A 60 -5.69 9.36 -6.81
CA ASN A 60 -4.46 10.13 -7.01
C ASN A 60 -3.72 10.57 -5.73
N SER A 61 -4.07 10.02 -4.58
CA SER A 61 -3.39 10.31 -3.30
C SER A 61 -2.69 9.06 -2.79
N ASP A 62 -1.43 9.20 -2.38
CA ASP A 62 -0.72 8.14 -1.67
C ASP A 62 -1.40 7.88 -0.32
N ILE A 63 -1.73 6.65 -0.02
CA ILE A 63 -2.41 6.31 1.23
C ILE A 63 -1.53 5.50 2.18
N PHE A 64 -0.84 4.47 1.69
CA PHE A 64 0.09 3.69 2.51
C PHE A 64 1.18 3.03 1.66
N ALA A 65 2.24 2.64 2.33
CA ALA A 65 3.31 1.81 1.78
C ALA A 65 3.19 0.38 2.30
N ILE A 66 3.32 -0.60 1.43
CA ILE A 66 3.22 -2.02 1.75
C ILE A 66 4.47 -2.78 1.30
N ARG A 67 4.99 -3.65 2.17
CA ARG A 67 6.13 -4.52 1.89
C ARG A 67 5.68 -5.87 1.35
N ILE A 68 6.61 -6.64 0.85
CA ILE A 68 6.36 -8.05 0.50
C ILE A 68 5.86 -8.83 1.71
N VAL A 69 5.12 -9.91 1.44
CA VAL A 69 4.57 -10.81 2.46
C VAL A 69 3.60 -10.09 3.42
N GLN A 70 2.95 -9.02 2.94
CA GLN A 70 1.96 -8.27 3.70
C GLN A 70 0.63 -8.18 2.95
N TYR A 71 -0.44 -7.98 3.70
CA TYR A 71 -1.72 -7.50 3.18
C TYR A 71 -2.29 -6.44 4.11
N ALA A 72 -3.08 -5.54 3.54
CA ALA A 72 -3.77 -4.49 4.26
C ALA A 72 -5.20 -4.37 3.76
N LYS A 73 -6.07 -3.81 4.58
CA LYS A 73 -7.46 -3.53 4.21
C LYS A 73 -7.88 -2.16 4.69
N PHE A 74 -8.73 -1.52 3.91
CA PHE A 74 -9.29 -0.22 4.25
C PHE A 74 -10.69 -0.05 3.68
N PRO A 75 -11.56 0.72 4.35
CA PRO A 75 -12.87 1.07 3.83
C PRO A 75 -12.75 2.18 2.78
N ALA A 76 -13.65 2.14 1.79
CA ALA A 76 -13.80 3.19 0.80
C ALA A 76 -15.28 3.48 0.55
N PRO A 77 -15.67 4.73 0.22
CA PRO A 77 -17.03 5.03 -0.14
C PRO A 77 -17.41 4.35 -1.46
N PRO A 78 -18.67 3.93 -1.66
CA PRO A 78 -19.15 3.43 -2.95
C PRO A 78 -19.03 4.49 -4.05
N GLY A 79 -18.89 4.06 -5.30
CA GLY A 79 -18.83 4.93 -6.46
C GLY A 79 -17.62 4.68 -7.35
N ASN A 80 -17.40 5.63 -8.26
CA ASN A 80 -16.27 5.58 -9.19
C ASN A 80 -14.99 6.10 -8.51
N HIS A 81 -13.96 5.29 -8.56
CA HIS A 81 -12.65 5.58 -7.98
C HIS A 81 -11.53 5.14 -8.90
N THR A 82 -10.31 5.55 -8.56
CA THR A 82 -9.09 4.99 -9.12
C THR A 82 -8.24 4.38 -8.02
N ILE A 83 -7.63 3.25 -8.30
CA ILE A 83 -6.64 2.64 -7.41
C ILE A 83 -5.40 2.32 -8.22
N GLY A 84 -4.25 2.47 -7.60
CA GLY A 84 -2.99 2.20 -8.28
C GLY A 84 -1.86 1.88 -7.33
N VAL A 85 -0.73 1.58 -7.92
CA VAL A 85 0.49 1.26 -7.21
C VAL A 85 1.69 1.86 -7.94
N ARG A 86 2.70 2.26 -7.20
CA ARG A 86 3.92 2.81 -7.77
C ARG A 86 5.17 2.50 -6.95
N TYR A 87 6.32 2.54 -7.59
CA TYR A 87 7.60 2.73 -6.89
C TYR A 87 7.66 4.14 -6.29
N PRO A 88 8.29 4.32 -5.13
CA PRO A 88 8.58 5.66 -4.61
C PRO A 88 9.28 6.52 -5.68
N GLY A 89 8.71 7.72 -5.94
CA GLY A 89 9.26 8.67 -6.92
C GLY A 89 8.93 8.39 -8.40
N LEU A 90 8.21 7.31 -8.73
CA LEU A 90 7.78 7.00 -10.09
C LEU A 90 6.28 7.24 -10.29
N PRO A 91 5.84 7.39 -11.56
CA PRO A 91 4.41 7.50 -11.89
C PRO A 91 3.60 6.30 -11.42
N THR A 92 2.34 6.53 -11.09
CA THR A 92 1.40 5.51 -10.65
C THR A 92 0.80 4.76 -11.84
N ASN A 93 0.69 3.45 -11.72
CA ASN A 93 -0.18 2.63 -12.57
C ASN A 93 -1.56 2.57 -11.94
N ASN A 94 -2.48 3.36 -12.46
CA ASN A 94 -3.86 3.44 -11.99
C ASN A 94 -4.79 2.56 -12.82
N ILE A 95 -5.77 1.96 -12.13
CA ILE A 95 -6.94 1.32 -12.74
C ILE A 95 -8.21 1.99 -12.23
N ALA A 96 -9.18 2.16 -13.11
CA ALA A 96 -10.51 2.62 -12.74
C ALA A 96 -11.30 1.48 -12.11
N MET A 97 -12.11 1.81 -11.09
CA MET A 97 -12.94 0.84 -10.40
C MET A 97 -14.31 1.45 -10.06
N LEU A 98 -15.32 0.61 -10.05
CA LEU A 98 -16.65 0.96 -9.52
C LEU A 98 -16.88 0.13 -8.26
N LEU A 99 -17.00 0.80 -7.12
CA LEU A 99 -17.26 0.15 -5.84
C LEU A 99 -18.78 0.10 -5.58
N ALA A 100 -19.31 -1.11 -5.48
CA ALA A 100 -20.68 -1.33 -5.02
C ALA A 100 -20.73 -1.30 -3.48
N PRO A 101 -21.85 -0.82 -2.89
CA PRO A 101 -21.98 -0.76 -1.43
C PRO A 101 -21.82 -2.13 -0.77
N LYS A 102 -21.11 -2.19 0.36
CA LYS A 102 -20.93 -3.37 1.21
C LYS A 102 -20.16 -4.53 0.57
N GLU A 103 -19.58 -4.33 -0.60
CA GLU A 103 -18.82 -5.34 -1.32
C GLU A 103 -17.33 -5.32 -0.92
N ARG A 104 -16.64 -6.44 -1.15
CA ARG A 104 -15.21 -6.61 -0.96
C ARG A 104 -14.50 -6.73 -2.28
N TYR A 105 -13.37 -6.05 -2.37
CA TYR A 105 -12.53 -6.04 -3.57
C TYR A 105 -11.11 -6.43 -3.20
N TYR A 106 -10.56 -7.38 -3.93
CA TYR A 106 -9.24 -7.94 -3.67
C TYR A 106 -8.31 -7.58 -4.82
N TYR A 107 -7.18 -6.98 -4.49
CA TYR A 107 -6.16 -6.59 -5.45
C TYR A 107 -4.82 -7.18 -5.04
N CYS A 108 -4.11 -7.72 -6.02
CA CYS A 108 -2.77 -8.27 -5.85
C CYS A 108 -1.74 -7.36 -6.52
N ILE A 109 -0.64 -7.11 -5.82
CA ILE A 109 0.50 -6.37 -6.35
C ILE A 109 1.49 -7.34 -6.95
N GLY A 110 1.72 -7.21 -8.26
CA GLY A 110 2.84 -7.81 -8.97
C GLY A 110 3.98 -6.82 -9.11
N ALA A 111 5.18 -7.32 -9.31
CA ALA A 111 6.36 -6.48 -9.50
C ALA A 111 7.31 -7.11 -10.52
N ASN A 112 7.99 -6.24 -11.26
CA ASN A 112 9.17 -6.57 -12.03
C ASN A 112 10.26 -5.52 -11.75
N LEU A 113 11.41 -5.61 -12.38
CA LEU A 113 12.53 -4.70 -12.15
C LEU A 113 12.24 -3.23 -12.48
N ALA A 114 11.24 -2.98 -13.32
CA ALA A 114 10.91 -1.64 -13.82
C ALA A 114 9.68 -1.02 -13.13
N ASN A 115 8.72 -1.83 -12.66
CA ASN A 115 7.43 -1.31 -12.25
C ASN A 115 6.65 -2.26 -11.33
N PHE A 116 5.72 -1.68 -10.55
CA PHE A 116 4.63 -2.41 -9.90
C PHE A 116 3.40 -2.43 -10.79
N SER A 117 2.66 -3.51 -10.71
CA SER A 117 1.34 -3.68 -11.31
C SER A 117 0.30 -4.02 -10.25
N LEU A 118 -0.93 -3.62 -10.47
CA LEU A 118 -2.06 -3.94 -9.62
C LEU A 118 -3.13 -4.63 -10.46
N PHE A 119 -3.64 -5.75 -9.98
CA PHE A 119 -4.70 -6.48 -10.67
C PHE A 119 -5.71 -7.04 -9.68
N GLN A 120 -6.97 -7.00 -10.08
CA GLN A 120 -8.06 -7.55 -9.28
C GLN A 120 -8.02 -9.07 -9.34
N ILE A 121 -8.23 -9.71 -8.19
CA ILE A 121 -8.33 -11.16 -8.04
C ILE A 121 -9.64 -11.52 -7.34
N THR A 122 -10.02 -12.78 -7.42
CA THR A 122 -11.19 -13.30 -6.72
C THR A 122 -10.89 -13.48 -5.22
N GLU A 123 -11.93 -13.50 -4.39
CA GLU A 123 -11.79 -13.82 -2.96
C GLU A 123 -11.11 -15.17 -2.75
N LYS A 124 -11.45 -16.17 -3.54
CA LYS A 124 -10.85 -17.50 -3.47
C LYS A 124 -9.33 -17.47 -3.68
N GLU A 125 -8.86 -16.72 -4.67
CA GLU A 125 -7.43 -16.52 -4.93
C GLU A 125 -6.78 -15.74 -3.80
N ALA A 126 -7.43 -14.68 -3.34
CA ALA A 126 -6.93 -13.85 -2.23
C ALA A 126 -6.69 -14.67 -0.95
N LEU A 127 -7.63 -15.54 -0.60
CA LEU A 127 -7.51 -16.38 0.60
C LEU A 127 -6.36 -17.37 0.52
N LEU A 128 -5.96 -17.81 -0.69
CA LEU A 128 -4.77 -18.64 -0.87
C LEU A 128 -3.48 -17.89 -0.53
N PHE A 129 -3.42 -16.59 -0.79
CA PHE A 129 -2.26 -15.76 -0.43
C PHE A 129 -2.28 -15.35 1.04
N ILE A 130 -3.42 -14.86 1.54
CA ILE A 130 -3.55 -14.22 2.85
C ILE A 130 -3.11 -15.13 4.00
N LYS A 131 -3.32 -16.45 3.90
CA LYS A 131 -2.91 -17.43 4.91
C LYS A 131 -1.40 -17.39 5.24
N ASP A 132 -0.57 -16.98 4.28
CA ASP A 132 0.88 -16.94 4.40
C ASP A 132 1.44 -15.51 4.52
N LEU A 133 0.56 -14.50 4.68
CA LEU A 133 0.92 -13.09 4.76
C LEU A 133 0.66 -12.49 6.14
N TYR A 134 1.43 -11.45 6.45
CA TYR A 134 1.23 -10.66 7.66
C TYR A 134 0.23 -9.53 7.43
N TYR A 135 -0.75 -9.41 8.33
CA TYR A 135 -1.66 -8.27 8.31
C TYR A 135 -0.93 -7.00 8.74
N MET A 136 -1.02 -5.98 7.90
CA MET A 136 -0.52 -4.64 8.19
C MET A 136 -1.69 -3.76 8.62
N SER A 137 -1.74 -3.38 9.91
CA SER A 137 -2.73 -2.43 10.40
C SER A 137 -2.45 -1.04 9.83
N LEU A 138 -3.52 -0.37 9.40
CA LEU A 138 -3.50 1.01 8.93
C LEU A 138 -4.04 2.00 10.00
N ASP A 139 -4.21 1.54 11.23
CA ASP A 139 -4.66 2.40 12.33
C ASP A 139 -3.55 3.39 12.73
N ASN A 140 -3.92 4.65 12.89
CA ASN A 140 -3.04 5.72 13.36
C ASN A 140 -2.63 5.59 14.85
N ASN A 141 -2.94 4.47 15.50
CA ASN A 141 -2.80 4.26 16.95
C ASN A 141 -1.51 3.54 17.36
N VAL A 142 -0.45 3.61 16.57
CA VAL A 142 0.88 3.21 17.06
C VAL A 142 1.57 4.49 17.55
N LYS A 143 1.36 4.79 18.84
CA LYS A 143 2.24 5.69 19.58
C LYS A 143 3.51 4.98 19.97
#